data_2a552798d272ad45c7c258b2a544a20b
#
_entry.id   2a552798d272ad45c7c258b2a544a20b
#
_cell.length_a   1.000
_cell.length_b   1.000
_cell.length_c   1.000
_cell.angle_alpha   90.00
_cell.angle_beta   90.00
_cell.angle_gamma   90.00
#
_symmetry.space_group_name_H-M   'P 1'
#
loop_
_entity.id
_entity.type
_entity.pdbx_description
1 polymer ?
#
loop_
_entity_poly.entity_id
_entity_poly.type
_entity_poly.pdbx_seq_one_letter_code
_entity_poly.pdbx_strand_id
1 'polypeptide(L)'
;EEVHNLVLYYGIEGFDKSSYVSIDKLASNTENDLEKEVQVVKEQQKCFNDLSKFISIFDISTRSKYLAYEMLRKKYGGEFKPRNAREMSKFLRDLSTTLFQRDGYWMESFGYLGEKYQHKIDNQLLKLKKEILEQLLGQDSGDGSELLISTELLNSSTKQLEKLVGQSHKSRAYFLQVSPSNQIVFNHIYKGYGVYRRRFNHYLPTDQESYRLDGALVDIPMTFGFNANIRESTDKTLSLPLGERAFASSEQLNWLDLGFRLSKQSKEIEVFEKATGAIIYPHFLGSLITVALPSLVAVFNSITLNDSIYFDFGELLLRQKIKNHSQEKVVVPRLCFEKVDFILSRKKWYLACEKLHTILQEDTSMGQKWLEVIEYFEEEELPLSFFVKDFFESYNQDSELLKTKPLYINFESFLSFKAFVGLVKKKDRILIEEVLPECTDTETDMITELIVETND
;
A
#
# COMPACT_ATOMS: atom_id res chain seq x y z
N GLU A 1 -15.80 -27.46 -16.68
CA GLU A 1 -15.32 -28.81 -17.05
C GLU A 1 -13.82 -28.97 -16.81
N GLU A 2 -12.97 -28.09 -17.32
CA GLU A 2 -11.50 -28.16 -17.12
C GLU A 2 -11.11 -28.12 -15.64
N VAL A 3 -11.69 -27.21 -14.85
CA VAL A 3 -11.42 -27.11 -13.41
C VAL A 3 -11.90 -28.39 -12.68
N HIS A 4 -13.04 -28.96 -13.08
CA HIS A 4 -13.55 -30.19 -12.50
C HIS A 4 -12.62 -31.38 -12.77
N ASN A 5 -12.09 -31.46 -13.97
CA ASN A 5 -11.12 -32.51 -14.33
C ASN A 5 -9.81 -32.38 -13.55
N LEU A 6 -9.36 -31.14 -13.30
CA LEU A 6 -8.18 -30.87 -12.51
C LEU A 6 -8.37 -31.28 -11.04
N VAL A 7 -9.54 -30.99 -10.46
CA VAL A 7 -9.91 -31.40 -9.10
C VAL A 7 -9.95 -32.93 -8.96
N LEU A 8 -10.53 -33.63 -9.92
CA LEU A 8 -10.53 -35.10 -9.94
C LEU A 8 -9.12 -35.68 -10.10
N TYR A 9 -8.28 -35.07 -10.92
CA TYR A 9 -6.90 -35.50 -11.11
C TYR A 9 -6.07 -35.46 -9.81
N TYR A 10 -6.29 -34.42 -8.99
CA TYR A 10 -5.61 -34.28 -7.69
C TYR A 10 -6.32 -34.98 -6.51
N GLY A 11 -7.39 -35.74 -6.78
CA GLY A 11 -8.09 -36.53 -5.77
C GLY A 11 -8.78 -35.72 -4.67
N ILE A 12 -9.22 -34.51 -4.98
CA ILE A 12 -9.94 -33.66 -4.01
C ILE A 12 -11.39 -34.13 -3.92
N GLU A 13 -11.73 -34.78 -2.79
CA GLU A 13 -13.08 -35.25 -2.51
C GLU A 13 -13.98 -34.12 -1.98
N GLY A 14 -15.28 -34.17 -2.32
CA GLY A 14 -16.28 -33.21 -1.81
C GLY A 14 -16.30 -31.85 -2.52
N PHE A 15 -15.70 -31.74 -3.70
CA PHE A 15 -15.74 -30.51 -4.47
C PHE A 15 -17.15 -30.20 -4.97
N ASP A 16 -17.70 -29.07 -4.58
CA ASP A 16 -18.95 -28.54 -5.11
C ASP A 16 -18.65 -27.63 -6.31
N LYS A 17 -19.40 -27.80 -7.41
CA LYS A 17 -19.28 -26.99 -8.63
C LYS A 17 -19.57 -25.50 -8.41
N SER A 18 -20.22 -25.14 -7.29
CA SER A 18 -20.43 -23.77 -6.87
C SER A 18 -19.21 -23.15 -6.16
N SER A 19 -18.23 -23.97 -5.78
CA SER A 19 -17.03 -23.50 -5.09
C SER A 19 -16.04 -22.87 -6.05
N TYR A 20 -15.46 -21.73 -5.68
CA TYR A 20 -14.37 -21.10 -6.42
C TYR A 20 -13.06 -21.80 -6.09
N VAL A 21 -12.34 -22.21 -7.12
CA VAL A 21 -10.97 -22.71 -6.97
C VAL A 21 -10.00 -21.60 -7.37
N SER A 22 -9.17 -21.20 -6.42
CA SER A 22 -8.03 -20.33 -6.71
C SER A 22 -6.80 -21.21 -6.94
N ILE A 23 -6.20 -21.13 -8.11
CA ILE A 23 -4.96 -21.83 -8.43
C ILE A 23 -3.85 -20.81 -8.44
N ASP A 24 -2.98 -20.89 -7.44
CA ASP A 24 -1.73 -20.13 -7.44
C ASP A 24 -0.65 -21.01 -8.08
N LYS A 25 -0.15 -20.59 -9.24
CA LYS A 25 0.99 -21.26 -9.88
C LYS A 25 2.28 -20.68 -9.29
N LEU A 26 2.95 -21.47 -8.47
CA LEU A 26 4.31 -21.16 -8.06
C LEU A 26 5.25 -21.61 -9.17
N ALA A 27 5.99 -20.69 -9.77
CA ALA A 27 7.09 -21.05 -10.64
C ALA A 27 8.22 -21.59 -9.77
N SER A 28 8.58 -22.84 -9.96
CA SER A 28 9.83 -23.40 -9.43
C SER A 28 10.96 -22.88 -10.31
N ASN A 29 11.41 -21.66 -10.08
CA ASN A 29 12.67 -21.22 -10.64
C ASN A 29 13.77 -22.01 -9.91
N THR A 30 14.76 -22.47 -10.64
CA THR A 30 15.95 -23.04 -10.03
C THR A 30 16.54 -22.00 -9.08
N GLU A 31 16.93 -22.40 -7.88
CA GLU A 31 17.44 -21.51 -6.82
C GLU A 31 18.52 -20.52 -7.32
N ASN A 32 19.22 -20.87 -8.38
CA ASN A 32 20.31 -20.09 -8.96
C ASN A 32 19.89 -18.81 -9.69
N ASP A 33 18.65 -18.73 -10.19
CA ASP A 33 18.25 -17.60 -11.04
C ASP A 33 17.90 -16.33 -10.25
N LEU A 34 17.61 -16.43 -8.95
CA LEU A 34 17.24 -15.32 -8.08
C LEU A 34 18.28 -14.94 -7.03
N GLU A 35 19.40 -15.67 -6.94
CA GLU A 35 20.45 -15.40 -5.93
C GLU A 35 21.00 -13.98 -6.04
N LYS A 36 21.17 -13.48 -7.27
CA LYS A 36 21.71 -12.15 -7.52
C LYS A 36 20.77 -11.06 -7.01
N GLU A 37 19.48 -11.12 -7.37
CA GLU A 37 18.47 -10.17 -6.96
C GLU A 37 18.28 -10.18 -5.44
N VAL A 38 18.23 -11.36 -4.84
CA VAL A 38 18.15 -11.53 -3.39
C VAL A 38 19.37 -10.95 -2.69
N GLN A 39 20.57 -11.10 -3.27
CA GLN A 39 21.80 -10.54 -2.71
C GLN A 39 21.78 -9.01 -2.76
N VAL A 40 21.38 -8.41 -3.89
CA VAL A 40 21.23 -6.96 -4.05
C VAL A 40 20.29 -6.39 -2.97
N VAL A 41 19.17 -7.06 -2.73
CA VAL A 41 18.20 -6.65 -1.71
C VAL A 41 18.75 -6.78 -0.29
N LYS A 42 19.43 -7.88 0.04
CA LYS A 42 20.02 -8.11 1.37
C LYS A 42 21.05 -7.05 1.74
N GLU A 43 21.85 -6.61 0.79
CA GLU A 43 22.86 -5.55 1.00
C GLU A 43 22.21 -4.20 1.38
N GLN A 44 20.95 -4.00 1.04
CA GLN A 44 20.22 -2.76 1.30
C GLN A 44 19.30 -2.81 2.54
N GLN A 45 19.38 -3.84 3.38
CA GLN A 45 18.49 -4.04 4.53
C GLN A 45 18.34 -2.80 5.43
N LYS A 46 19.46 -2.12 5.70
CA LYS A 46 19.44 -0.88 6.51
C LYS A 46 18.62 0.23 5.86
N CYS A 47 18.73 0.36 4.54
CA CYS A 47 17.99 1.39 3.80
C CYS A 47 16.48 1.12 3.81
N PHE A 48 16.06 -0.13 3.75
CA PHE A 48 14.65 -0.50 3.91
C PHE A 48 14.10 -0.10 5.28
N ASN A 49 14.86 -0.33 6.36
CA ASN A 49 14.44 0.07 7.71
C ASN A 49 14.33 1.59 7.85
N ASP A 50 15.29 2.35 7.32
CA ASP A 50 15.25 3.80 7.33
C ASP A 50 14.06 4.33 6.50
N LEU A 51 13.80 3.71 5.35
CA LEU A 51 12.65 4.02 4.50
C LEU A 51 11.32 3.71 5.22
N SER A 52 11.24 2.57 5.94
CA SER A 52 10.05 2.19 6.72
C SER A 52 9.65 3.29 7.72
N LYS A 53 10.63 3.86 8.42
CA LYS A 53 10.39 4.97 9.36
C LYS A 53 9.91 6.24 8.66
N PHE A 54 10.52 6.59 7.55
CA PHE A 54 10.14 7.75 6.75
C PHE A 54 8.71 7.63 6.19
N ILE A 55 8.37 6.47 5.63
CA ILE A 55 7.04 6.19 5.08
C ILE A 55 5.94 6.31 6.16
N SER A 56 6.29 6.08 7.44
CA SER A 56 5.35 6.22 8.54
C SER A 56 4.78 7.63 8.71
N ILE A 57 5.41 8.65 8.13
CA ILE A 57 4.89 10.03 8.06
C ILE A 57 3.60 10.05 7.22
N PHE A 58 3.52 9.21 6.20
CA PHE A 58 2.42 9.13 5.25
C PHE A 58 1.41 8.02 5.60
N ASP A 59 1.72 7.21 6.62
CA ASP A 59 0.86 6.14 7.09
C ASP A 59 -0.31 6.68 7.91
N ILE A 60 -1.53 6.37 7.49
CA ILE A 60 -2.74 6.80 8.17
C ILE A 60 -2.83 6.24 9.59
N SER A 61 -2.28 5.06 9.86
CA SER A 61 -2.28 4.45 11.19
C SER A 61 -1.55 5.33 12.22
N THR A 62 -0.55 6.09 11.80
CA THR A 62 0.18 7.05 12.67
C THR A 62 -0.76 8.07 13.28
N ARG A 63 -1.64 8.65 12.47
CA ARG A 63 -2.68 9.58 12.92
C ARG A 63 -3.73 8.88 13.80
N SER A 64 -4.24 7.75 13.32
CA SER A 64 -5.29 6.99 14.00
C SER A 64 -4.88 6.58 15.40
N LYS A 65 -3.68 6.08 15.58
CA LYS A 65 -3.12 5.70 16.88
C LYS A 65 -3.02 6.89 17.83
N TYR A 66 -2.56 8.04 17.34
CA TYR A 66 -2.51 9.26 18.14
C TYR A 66 -3.91 9.73 18.58
N LEU A 67 -4.89 9.70 17.69
CA LEU A 67 -6.27 10.09 18.01
C LEU A 67 -6.89 9.15 19.05
N ALA A 68 -6.66 7.85 18.90
CA ALA A 68 -7.08 6.84 19.87
C ALA A 68 -6.43 7.07 21.24
N TYR A 69 -5.12 7.34 21.27
CA TYR A 69 -4.39 7.71 22.50
C TYR A 69 -5.01 8.92 23.20
N GLU A 70 -5.28 10.01 22.47
CA GLU A 70 -5.90 11.21 23.03
C GLU A 70 -7.33 10.96 23.54
N MET A 71 -8.09 10.13 22.85
CA MET A 71 -9.44 9.73 23.27
C MET A 71 -9.37 8.94 24.59
N LEU A 72 -8.51 7.92 24.67
CA LEU A 72 -8.33 7.13 25.89
C LEU A 72 -7.86 8.01 27.06
N ARG A 73 -6.91 8.91 26.82
CA ARG A 73 -6.39 9.83 27.83
C ARG A 73 -7.47 10.76 28.38
N LYS A 74 -8.24 11.40 27.49
CA LYS A 74 -9.20 12.45 27.86
C LYS A 74 -10.51 11.90 28.43
N LYS A 75 -11.00 10.79 27.87
CA LYS A 75 -12.33 10.26 28.18
C LYS A 75 -12.32 9.12 29.20
N TYR A 76 -11.20 8.38 29.27
CA TYR A 76 -11.08 7.19 30.11
C TYR A 76 -9.94 7.24 31.13
N GLY A 77 -9.28 8.39 31.26
CA GLY A 77 -8.21 8.58 32.26
C GLY A 77 -6.90 7.84 31.99
N GLY A 78 -6.73 7.32 30.76
CA GLY A 78 -5.48 6.68 30.33
C GLY A 78 -5.44 5.15 30.48
N GLU A 79 -6.41 4.54 31.15
CA GLU A 79 -6.58 3.08 31.22
C GLU A 79 -8.06 2.72 31.19
N PHE A 80 -8.39 1.63 30.51
CA PHE A 80 -9.74 1.11 30.43
C PHE A 80 -9.77 -0.42 30.46
N LYS A 81 -10.49 -0.97 31.44
CA LYS A 81 -10.74 -2.41 31.60
C LYS A 81 -12.25 -2.64 31.60
N PRO A 82 -12.84 -3.05 30.49
CA PRO A 82 -14.28 -3.30 30.42
C PRO A 82 -14.69 -4.43 31.37
N ARG A 83 -15.79 -4.25 32.10
CA ARG A 83 -16.35 -5.25 32.99
C ARG A 83 -17.37 -6.15 32.30
N ASN A 84 -17.94 -5.66 31.20
CA ASN A 84 -18.99 -6.35 30.44
C ASN A 84 -19.06 -5.86 28.99
N ALA A 85 -19.86 -6.55 28.18
CA ALA A 85 -20.06 -6.26 26.75
C ALA A 85 -20.58 -4.83 26.49
N ARG A 86 -21.43 -4.28 27.39
CA ARG A 86 -21.98 -2.92 27.22
C ARG A 86 -20.87 -1.85 27.33
N GLU A 87 -19.98 -2.00 28.31
CA GLU A 87 -18.86 -1.08 28.49
C GLU A 87 -17.89 -1.19 27.31
N MET A 88 -17.54 -2.40 26.91
CA MET A 88 -16.66 -2.65 25.74
C MET A 88 -17.26 -2.06 24.46
N SER A 89 -18.53 -2.33 24.18
CA SER A 89 -19.22 -1.80 22.99
C SER A 89 -19.27 -0.27 22.98
N LYS A 90 -19.44 0.35 24.15
CA LYS A 90 -19.40 1.82 24.28
C LYS A 90 -17.98 2.35 23.95
N PHE A 91 -16.95 1.74 24.49
CA PHE A 91 -15.56 2.13 24.26
C PHE A 91 -15.18 2.00 22.78
N LEU A 92 -15.49 0.84 22.16
CA LEU A 92 -15.21 0.62 20.73
C LEU A 92 -16.00 1.56 19.82
N ARG A 93 -17.23 1.92 20.19
CA ARG A 93 -18.02 2.95 19.49
C ARG A 93 -17.36 4.32 19.60
N ASP A 94 -16.87 4.69 20.78
CA ASP A 94 -16.15 5.96 20.97
C ASP A 94 -14.87 6.01 20.14
N LEU A 95 -14.13 4.89 20.05
CA LEU A 95 -12.99 4.76 19.15
C LEU A 95 -13.41 4.89 17.68
N SER A 96 -14.40 4.12 17.25
CA SER A 96 -14.91 4.17 15.88
C SER A 96 -15.37 5.57 15.48
N THR A 97 -16.09 6.25 16.37
CA THR A 97 -16.52 7.64 16.17
C THR A 97 -15.31 8.58 16.04
N THR A 98 -14.28 8.39 16.89
CA THR A 98 -13.08 9.22 16.86
C THR A 98 -12.27 9.03 15.57
N LEU A 99 -12.24 7.78 15.06
CA LEU A 99 -11.40 7.42 13.93
C LEU A 99 -12.11 7.64 12.58
N PHE A 100 -13.42 7.33 12.47
CA PHE A 100 -14.07 7.18 11.16
C PHE A 100 -15.23 8.14 10.87
N GLN A 101 -15.80 8.84 11.86
CA GLN A 101 -16.97 9.70 11.63
C GLN A 101 -16.66 11.07 11.03
N ARG A 102 -15.49 11.27 10.43
CA ARG A 102 -15.12 12.52 9.80
C ARG A 102 -15.06 12.40 8.29
N ASP A 103 -15.64 13.37 7.64
CA ASP A 103 -15.46 13.56 6.20
C ASP A 103 -13.96 13.65 5.90
N GLY A 104 -13.46 12.77 5.06
CA GLY A 104 -12.06 12.78 4.63
C GLY A 104 -11.15 11.71 5.24
N TYR A 105 -11.60 10.88 6.19
CA TYR A 105 -10.78 9.76 6.68
C TYR A 105 -10.23 8.89 5.54
N TRP A 106 -11.08 8.59 4.56
CA TRP A 106 -10.74 7.81 3.37
C TRP A 106 -9.68 8.48 2.50
N MET A 107 -9.79 9.79 2.33
CA MET A 107 -8.88 10.58 1.52
C MET A 107 -7.49 10.67 2.14
N GLU A 108 -7.41 10.61 3.47
CA GLU A 108 -6.15 10.53 4.19
C GLU A 108 -5.46 9.17 4.03
N SER A 109 -6.22 8.07 3.95
CA SER A 109 -5.67 6.72 3.75
C SER A 109 -4.92 6.60 2.42
N PHE A 110 -5.22 7.48 1.47
CA PHE A 110 -4.54 7.55 0.18
C PHE A 110 -3.48 8.65 0.08
N GLY A 111 -3.02 9.18 1.22
CA GLY A 111 -1.98 10.22 1.24
C GLY A 111 -2.45 11.62 0.83
N TYR A 112 -3.77 11.84 0.67
CA TYR A 112 -4.31 13.14 0.32
C TYR A 112 -4.08 14.18 1.43
N LEU A 113 -3.59 15.35 1.05
CA LEU A 113 -3.35 16.47 1.95
C LEU A 113 -4.59 17.37 1.97
N GLY A 114 -5.66 16.96 2.62
CA GLY A 114 -6.86 17.78 2.77
C GLY A 114 -6.65 19.00 3.69
N GLU A 115 -7.48 20.03 3.52
CA GLU A 115 -7.32 21.31 4.25
C GLU A 115 -8.17 21.42 5.53
N LYS A 116 -9.08 20.47 5.79
CA LYS A 116 -10.08 20.56 6.89
C LYS A 116 -9.78 19.67 8.07
N TYR A 117 -8.66 19.90 8.76
CA TYR A 117 -8.32 19.14 9.95
C TYR A 117 -8.51 19.97 11.23
N GLN A 118 -9.11 19.36 12.26
CA GLN A 118 -9.43 20.03 13.52
C GLN A 118 -8.50 19.68 14.67
N HIS A 119 -7.68 18.63 14.54
CA HIS A 119 -6.74 18.23 15.58
C HIS A 119 -5.37 18.83 15.36
N LYS A 120 -4.70 19.16 16.48
CA LYS A 120 -3.34 19.68 16.45
C LYS A 120 -2.37 18.74 15.72
N ILE A 121 -2.52 17.42 15.89
CA ILE A 121 -1.67 16.43 15.22
C ILE A 121 -1.86 16.46 13.71
N ASP A 122 -3.09 16.65 13.22
CA ASP A 122 -3.38 16.72 11.79
C ASP A 122 -2.60 17.86 11.15
N ASN A 123 -2.65 19.06 11.77
CA ASN A 123 -1.92 20.22 11.29
C ASN A 123 -0.39 20.00 11.31
N GLN A 124 0.13 19.30 12.32
CA GLN A 124 1.56 19.00 12.42
C GLN A 124 2.01 17.98 11.37
N LEU A 125 1.25 16.89 11.17
CA LEU A 125 1.54 15.90 10.11
C LEU A 125 1.38 16.50 8.72
N LEU A 126 0.34 17.29 8.51
CA LEU A 126 0.12 17.98 7.23
C LEU A 126 1.27 18.95 6.90
N LYS A 127 1.71 19.71 7.89
CA LYS A 127 2.87 20.61 7.74
C LYS A 127 4.11 19.82 7.36
N LEU A 128 4.43 18.74 8.09
CA LEU A 128 5.58 17.90 7.79
C LEU A 128 5.53 17.28 6.38
N LYS A 129 4.37 16.75 5.98
CA LYS A 129 4.17 16.23 4.62
C LYS A 129 4.38 17.30 3.54
N LYS A 130 3.82 18.52 3.75
CA LYS A 130 3.99 19.63 2.82
C LYS A 130 5.44 20.05 2.70
N GLU A 131 6.15 20.19 3.81
CA GLU A 131 7.57 20.56 3.82
C GLU A 131 8.42 19.54 3.04
N ILE A 132 8.15 18.24 3.18
CA ILE A 132 8.82 17.19 2.41
C ILE A 132 8.54 17.35 0.91
N LEU A 133 7.26 17.48 0.53
CA LEU A 133 6.89 17.61 -0.89
C LEU A 133 7.43 18.90 -1.52
N GLU A 134 7.39 20.02 -0.81
CA GLU A 134 7.95 21.30 -1.28
C GLU A 134 9.47 21.22 -1.46
N GLN A 135 10.17 20.54 -0.55
CA GLN A 135 11.62 20.35 -0.67
C GLN A 135 11.98 19.45 -1.86
N LEU A 136 11.20 18.39 -2.12
CA LEU A 136 11.38 17.53 -3.29
C LEU A 136 11.08 18.28 -4.59
N LEU A 137 9.96 19.02 -4.66
CA LEU A 137 9.61 19.81 -5.83
C LEU A 137 10.59 20.97 -6.10
N GLY A 138 11.23 21.50 -5.06
CA GLY A 138 12.28 22.50 -5.20
C GLY A 138 13.55 22.02 -5.89
N GLN A 139 13.73 20.69 -6.03
CA GLN A 139 14.83 20.09 -6.80
C GLN A 139 14.53 20.01 -8.29
N ASP A 140 13.26 20.15 -8.68
CA ASP A 140 12.83 19.98 -10.06
C ASP A 140 13.26 21.18 -10.92
N SER A 141 14.35 21.02 -11.64
CA SER A 141 14.90 22.01 -12.58
C SER A 141 14.14 22.06 -13.91
N GLY A 142 13.22 21.14 -14.16
CA GLY A 142 12.49 21.05 -15.43
C GLY A 142 13.26 20.36 -16.56
N ASP A 143 14.52 19.96 -16.33
CA ASP A 143 15.37 19.26 -17.28
C ASP A 143 15.17 17.73 -17.26
N GLY A 144 14.25 17.23 -16.44
CA GLY A 144 13.96 15.81 -16.30
C GLY A 144 14.91 15.05 -15.38
N SER A 145 15.81 15.76 -14.66
CA SER A 145 16.68 15.16 -13.64
C SER A 145 15.85 14.49 -12.53
N GLU A 146 16.40 13.44 -11.93
CA GLU A 146 15.73 12.69 -10.87
C GLU A 146 15.58 13.52 -9.59
N LEU A 147 14.46 13.33 -8.88
CA LEU A 147 14.26 13.89 -7.53
C LEU A 147 14.89 12.95 -6.51
N LEU A 148 15.66 13.50 -5.57
CA LEU A 148 16.39 12.69 -4.60
C LEU A 148 15.84 12.88 -3.18
N ILE A 149 15.47 11.79 -2.52
CA ILE A 149 15.31 11.78 -1.06
C ILE A 149 16.68 11.69 -0.43
N SER A 150 17.18 12.83 0.07
CA SER A 150 18.47 12.86 0.76
C SER A 150 18.39 12.18 2.13
N THR A 151 19.53 11.70 2.59
CA THR A 151 19.65 11.13 3.95
C THR A 151 19.31 12.18 5.03
N GLU A 152 19.59 13.43 4.78
CA GLU A 152 19.26 14.53 5.70
C GLU A 152 17.76 14.73 5.80
N LEU A 153 17.06 14.77 4.65
CA LEU A 153 15.59 14.89 4.60
C LEU A 153 14.94 13.73 5.33
N LEU A 154 15.38 12.50 5.06
CA LEU A 154 14.86 11.30 5.70
C LEU A 154 15.04 11.35 7.21
N ASN A 155 16.27 11.60 7.69
CA ASN A 155 16.58 11.63 9.13
C ASN A 155 15.89 12.78 9.87
N SER A 156 15.85 13.99 9.27
CA SER A 156 15.21 15.14 9.91
C SER A 156 13.70 14.95 10.02
N SER A 157 13.07 14.45 8.99
CA SER A 157 11.62 14.19 8.94
C SER A 157 11.21 13.07 9.90
N THR A 158 12.00 11.99 9.96
CA THR A 158 11.76 10.88 10.90
C THR A 158 11.88 11.35 12.35
N LYS A 159 12.92 12.13 12.66
CA LYS A 159 13.08 12.72 14.02
C LYS A 159 11.93 13.66 14.38
N GLN A 160 11.39 14.40 13.43
CA GLN A 160 10.21 15.25 13.68
C GLN A 160 8.98 14.38 13.98
N LEU A 161 8.77 13.30 13.23
CA LEU A 161 7.69 12.35 13.51
C LEU A 161 7.82 11.73 14.90
N GLU A 162 9.00 11.22 15.26
CA GLU A 162 9.27 10.62 16.57
C GLU A 162 8.99 11.60 17.74
N LYS A 163 9.31 12.88 17.58
CA LYS A 163 8.93 13.90 18.57
C LYS A 163 7.42 14.08 18.70
N LEU A 164 6.68 13.88 17.61
CA LEU A 164 5.22 14.03 17.60
C LEU A 164 4.52 12.84 18.24
N VAL A 165 4.90 11.61 17.88
CA VAL A 165 4.14 10.39 18.19
C VAL A 165 4.92 9.34 18.98
N GLY A 166 6.23 9.52 19.18
CA GLY A 166 7.12 8.51 19.78
C GLY A 166 7.53 7.43 18.79
N GLN A 167 8.17 6.39 19.30
CA GLN A 167 8.59 5.23 18.51
C GLN A 167 7.52 4.15 18.59
N SER A 168 7.23 3.52 17.46
CA SER A 168 6.31 2.38 17.38
C SER A 168 6.88 1.30 16.45
N HIS A 169 6.51 0.06 16.71
CA HIS A 169 6.88 -1.06 15.85
C HIS A 169 6.34 -0.87 14.43
N LYS A 170 7.18 -1.16 13.44
CA LYS A 170 6.86 -1.05 12.02
C LYS A 170 7.31 -2.31 11.30
N SER A 171 6.41 -2.89 10.54
CA SER A 171 6.75 -3.91 9.57
C SER A 171 6.11 -3.55 8.23
N ARG A 172 6.91 -3.60 7.16
CA ARG A 172 6.48 -3.22 5.81
C ARG A 172 6.81 -4.35 4.86
N ALA A 173 5.88 -4.62 3.97
CA ALA A 173 6.08 -5.50 2.82
C ALA A 173 6.26 -4.64 1.57
N TYR A 174 7.45 -4.69 1.00
CA TYR A 174 7.82 -3.99 -0.22
C TYR A 174 7.70 -4.94 -1.40
N PHE A 175 6.86 -4.60 -2.36
CA PHE A 175 6.76 -5.26 -3.64
C PHE A 175 7.70 -4.55 -4.60
N LEU A 176 8.72 -5.24 -5.05
CA LEU A 176 9.78 -4.63 -5.83
C LEU A 176 10.32 -5.54 -6.93
N GLN A 177 11.00 -4.95 -7.85
CA GLN A 177 11.73 -5.63 -8.93
C GLN A 177 13.17 -5.13 -8.94
N VAL A 178 14.09 -6.00 -9.32
CA VAL A 178 15.50 -5.64 -9.52
C VAL A 178 15.77 -5.56 -11.01
N SER A 179 16.28 -4.42 -11.47
CA SER A 179 16.65 -4.23 -12.87
C SER A 179 17.96 -4.97 -13.22
N PRO A 180 18.26 -5.20 -14.51
CA PRO A 180 19.55 -5.75 -14.94
C PRO A 180 20.75 -4.93 -14.46
N SER A 181 20.56 -3.62 -14.26
CA SER A 181 21.57 -2.69 -13.69
C SER A 181 21.63 -2.68 -12.17
N ASN A 182 20.96 -3.61 -11.48
CA ASN A 182 20.83 -3.73 -10.02
C ASN A 182 20.06 -2.59 -9.33
N GLN A 183 19.27 -1.81 -10.06
CA GLN A 183 18.37 -0.83 -9.46
C GLN A 183 17.17 -1.54 -8.86
N ILE A 184 16.73 -1.11 -7.68
CA ILE A 184 15.54 -1.63 -7.00
C ILE A 184 14.35 -0.71 -7.32
N VAL A 185 13.38 -1.23 -8.05
CA VAL A 185 12.18 -0.50 -8.46
C VAL A 185 11.01 -0.89 -7.58
N PHE A 186 10.42 0.06 -6.86
CA PHE A 186 9.27 -0.17 -5.99
C PHE A 186 7.97 -0.15 -6.79
N ASN A 187 7.16 -1.21 -6.64
CA ASN A 187 5.82 -1.28 -7.19
C ASN A 187 4.78 -0.85 -6.16
N HIS A 188 4.81 -1.47 -4.97
CA HIS A 188 3.87 -1.20 -3.90
C HIS A 188 4.53 -1.35 -2.53
N ILE A 189 3.94 -0.70 -1.52
CA ILE A 189 4.35 -0.80 -0.12
C ILE A 189 3.10 -1.06 0.71
N TYR A 190 3.10 -2.16 1.44
CA TYR A 190 1.99 -2.59 2.27
C TYR A 190 2.42 -2.84 3.71
N LYS A 191 1.45 -3.17 4.57
CA LYS A 191 1.74 -3.70 5.91
C LYS A 191 2.50 -5.01 5.81
N GLY A 192 3.43 -5.24 6.72
CA GLY A 192 4.13 -6.50 6.86
C GLY A 192 3.41 -7.50 7.77
N TYR A 193 4.09 -8.01 8.79
CA TYR A 193 3.58 -8.99 9.76
C TYR A 193 3.12 -10.31 9.12
N GLY A 194 3.78 -10.72 8.02
CA GLY A 194 3.54 -11.96 7.30
C GLY A 194 2.26 -12.02 6.49
N VAL A 195 1.56 -10.90 6.29
CA VAL A 195 0.27 -10.86 5.59
C VAL A 195 0.32 -11.52 4.22
N TYR A 196 1.36 -11.24 3.45
CA TYR A 196 1.50 -11.77 2.08
C TYR A 196 2.14 -13.15 2.06
N ARG A 197 3.07 -13.45 2.99
CA ARG A 197 3.70 -14.75 3.14
C ARG A 197 2.69 -15.84 3.48
N ARG A 198 1.69 -15.54 4.30
CA ARG A 198 0.65 -16.49 4.75
C ARG A 198 -0.09 -17.20 3.64
N ARG A 199 -0.30 -16.53 2.52
CA ARG A 199 -0.91 -17.13 1.33
C ARG A 199 -0.10 -18.33 0.82
N PHE A 200 1.21 -18.32 1.06
CA PHE A 200 2.16 -19.31 0.60
C PHE A 200 2.66 -20.26 1.69
N ASN A 201 2.18 -20.14 2.92
CA ASN A 201 2.64 -20.96 4.05
C ASN A 201 2.48 -22.48 3.84
N HIS A 202 1.62 -22.91 2.91
CA HIS A 202 1.50 -24.31 2.54
C HIS A 202 2.74 -24.85 1.81
N TYR A 203 3.51 -23.98 1.20
CA TYR A 203 4.62 -24.28 0.32
C TYR A 203 5.97 -23.87 0.91
N LEU A 204 5.94 -23.08 1.99
CA LEU A 204 7.15 -22.59 2.63
C LEU A 204 7.48 -23.47 3.86
N PRO A 205 8.78 -23.62 4.20
CA PRO A 205 9.18 -24.25 5.45
C PRO A 205 8.52 -23.56 6.65
N THR A 206 8.22 -24.34 7.66
CA THR A 206 7.50 -23.91 8.87
C THR A 206 8.34 -23.10 9.85
N ASP A 207 9.43 -22.49 9.42
CA ASP A 207 10.24 -21.63 10.29
C ASP A 207 9.39 -20.46 10.76
N GLN A 208 9.06 -20.48 12.05
CA GLN A 208 8.34 -19.40 12.72
C GLN A 208 9.27 -18.18 12.78
N GLU A 209 9.10 -17.24 11.84
CA GLU A 209 9.70 -15.94 12.02
C GLU A 209 9.00 -15.21 13.16
N SER A 210 9.71 -15.00 14.24
CA SER A 210 9.25 -14.16 15.34
C SER A 210 9.42 -12.69 14.94
N TYR A 211 8.32 -11.97 14.83
CA TYR A 211 8.36 -10.50 14.74
C TYR A 211 8.92 -9.94 16.05
N ARG A 212 9.74 -8.89 15.95
CA ARG A 212 10.28 -8.19 17.13
C ARG A 212 9.21 -7.30 17.74
N LEU A 213 8.22 -7.91 18.36
CA LEU A 213 7.18 -7.24 19.11
C LEU A 213 7.43 -7.47 20.61
N ASP A 214 7.11 -6.49 21.43
CA ASP A 214 7.11 -6.60 22.89
C ASP A 214 5.84 -7.29 23.44
N GLY A 215 5.02 -7.84 22.55
CA GLY A 215 3.80 -8.57 22.85
C GLY A 215 3.45 -9.59 21.76
N ALA A 216 2.38 -10.33 21.97
CA ALA A 216 1.92 -11.36 21.04
C ALA A 216 1.07 -10.79 19.92
N LEU A 217 1.35 -11.18 18.68
CA LEU A 217 0.49 -10.93 17.53
C LEU A 217 -0.74 -11.84 17.62
N VAL A 218 -1.94 -11.26 17.55
CA VAL A 218 -3.22 -11.97 17.67
C VAL A 218 -4.04 -11.70 16.41
N ASP A 219 -4.33 -12.75 15.64
CA ASP A 219 -5.12 -12.60 14.42
C ASP A 219 -6.60 -12.37 14.71
N ILE A 220 -7.23 -11.51 13.92
CA ILE A 220 -8.68 -11.33 13.88
C ILE A 220 -9.19 -12.10 12.67
N PRO A 221 -9.69 -13.32 12.83
CA PRO A 221 -10.06 -14.16 11.70
C PRO A 221 -11.28 -13.61 10.96
N MET A 222 -11.22 -13.66 9.65
CA MET A 222 -12.34 -13.30 8.76
C MET A 222 -12.43 -14.33 7.63
N THR A 223 -13.64 -14.78 7.32
CA THR A 223 -13.89 -15.92 6.45
C THR A 223 -14.40 -15.57 5.06
N PHE A 224 -14.35 -14.32 4.63
CA PHE A 224 -14.83 -13.91 3.31
C PHE A 224 -13.72 -13.45 2.35
N GLY A 225 -13.97 -13.65 1.06
CA GLY A 225 -13.07 -13.28 -0.03
C GLY A 225 -11.80 -14.11 -0.08
N PHE A 226 -10.73 -13.55 -0.59
CA PHE A 226 -9.42 -14.21 -0.70
C PHE A 226 -8.81 -14.62 0.64
N ASN A 227 -9.32 -14.07 1.75
CA ASN A 227 -8.84 -14.37 3.10
C ASN A 227 -9.37 -15.69 3.65
N ALA A 228 -10.37 -16.30 3.02
CA ALA A 228 -10.93 -17.58 3.45
C ALA A 228 -9.93 -18.75 3.41
N ASN A 229 -8.87 -18.62 2.60
CA ASN A 229 -7.86 -19.64 2.38
C ASN A 229 -6.54 -19.36 3.11
N ILE A 230 -6.50 -18.36 3.99
CA ILE A 230 -5.30 -18.04 4.76
C ILE A 230 -5.20 -18.97 5.96
N ARG A 231 -4.06 -19.67 6.07
CA ARG A 231 -3.77 -20.53 7.24
C ARG A 231 -3.44 -19.71 8.48
N GLU A 232 -3.72 -20.31 9.63
CA GLU A 232 -3.25 -19.84 10.93
C GLU A 232 -1.75 -19.55 10.90
N SER A 233 -1.40 -18.42 11.50
CA SER A 233 -0.01 -17.99 11.59
C SER A 233 0.30 -17.35 12.94
N THR A 234 -0.68 -17.38 13.85
CA THR A 234 -0.54 -16.91 15.23
C THR A 234 -1.06 -17.97 16.19
N ASP A 235 -0.43 -18.06 17.35
CA ASP A 235 -0.83 -19.00 18.40
C ASP A 235 -2.20 -18.64 19.01
N LYS A 236 -2.62 -17.37 18.88
CA LYS A 236 -3.87 -16.85 19.42
C LYS A 236 -4.71 -16.14 18.36
N THR A 237 -6.02 -16.29 18.46
CA THR A 237 -7.01 -15.55 17.65
C THR A 237 -7.97 -14.77 18.54
N LEU A 238 -8.38 -13.57 18.08
CA LEU A 238 -9.37 -12.77 18.77
C LEU A 238 -10.78 -13.12 18.30
N SER A 239 -11.61 -13.58 19.22
CA SER A 239 -13.04 -13.80 18.97
C SER A 239 -13.81 -12.50 19.18
N LEU A 240 -14.36 -11.96 18.07
CA LEU A 240 -15.25 -10.80 18.05
C LEU A 240 -16.71 -11.24 17.95
N PRO A 241 -17.69 -10.39 18.35
CA PRO A 241 -19.11 -10.71 18.26
C PRO A 241 -19.65 -10.54 16.81
N LEU A 242 -18.92 -11.04 15.83
CA LEU A 242 -19.25 -10.96 14.40
C LEU A 242 -19.73 -12.30 13.82
N GLY A 243 -19.80 -13.34 14.65
CA GLY A 243 -20.19 -14.69 14.22
C GLY A 243 -19.12 -15.45 13.44
N GLU A 244 -17.94 -14.88 13.27
CA GLU A 244 -16.80 -15.54 12.63
C GLU A 244 -16.25 -16.64 13.54
N ARG A 245 -15.90 -17.79 12.95
CA ARG A 245 -15.26 -18.89 13.69
C ARG A 245 -13.77 -18.62 13.77
N ALA A 246 -13.23 -18.71 14.97
CA ALA A 246 -11.78 -18.83 15.14
C ALA A 246 -11.31 -20.17 14.54
N PHE A 247 -10.07 -20.23 14.11
CA PHE A 247 -9.46 -21.47 13.65
C PHE A 247 -9.42 -22.50 14.80
N ALA A 248 -9.61 -23.78 14.47
CA ALA A 248 -9.79 -24.82 15.47
C ALA A 248 -8.53 -25.13 16.30
N SER A 249 -7.35 -24.72 15.81
CA SER A 249 -6.04 -25.03 16.39
C SER A 249 -5.45 -23.90 17.24
N SER A 250 -5.99 -22.66 17.17
CA SER A 250 -5.46 -21.53 17.92
C SER A 250 -6.18 -21.32 19.26
N GLU A 251 -5.44 -20.82 20.25
CA GLU A 251 -6.03 -20.33 21.51
C GLU A 251 -6.96 -19.15 21.22
N GLN A 252 -8.21 -19.23 21.70
CA GLN A 252 -9.19 -18.18 21.51
C GLN A 252 -9.18 -17.18 22.65
N LEU A 253 -8.88 -15.94 22.33
CA LEU A 253 -9.01 -14.81 23.24
C LEU A 253 -10.36 -14.12 23.03
N ASN A 254 -11.14 -13.95 24.07
CA ASN A 254 -12.41 -13.23 23.97
C ASN A 254 -12.14 -11.72 23.98
N TRP A 255 -12.87 -10.96 23.14
CA TRP A 255 -12.75 -9.49 23.10
C TRP A 255 -13.03 -8.83 24.45
N LEU A 256 -13.80 -9.46 25.33
CA LEU A 256 -14.07 -8.98 26.70
C LEU A 256 -12.87 -9.14 27.65
N ASP A 257 -11.90 -9.96 27.29
CA ASP A 257 -10.69 -10.17 28.10
C ASP A 257 -9.61 -9.13 27.82
N LEU A 258 -9.89 -8.19 26.91
CA LEU A 258 -8.98 -7.11 26.57
C LEU A 258 -9.07 -5.94 27.55
N GLY A 259 -7.90 -5.36 27.83
CA GLY A 259 -7.72 -4.06 28.46
C GLY A 259 -6.96 -3.11 27.54
N PHE A 260 -7.05 -1.83 27.81
CA PHE A 260 -6.44 -0.76 27.02
C PHE A 260 -5.74 0.21 27.95
N ARG A 261 -4.49 0.57 27.66
CA ARG A 261 -3.74 1.57 28.43
C ARG A 261 -2.87 2.43 27.51
N LEU A 262 -2.43 3.57 28.01
CA LEU A 262 -1.50 4.42 27.28
C LEU A 262 -0.11 3.78 27.26
N SER A 263 0.53 3.75 26.09
CA SER A 263 1.93 3.35 25.98
C SER A 263 2.83 4.34 26.70
N LYS A 264 3.92 3.85 27.29
CA LYS A 264 4.96 4.66 27.91
C LYS A 264 5.99 5.19 26.92
N GLN A 265 6.11 4.55 25.78
CA GLN A 265 7.15 4.82 24.78
C GLN A 265 6.65 5.65 23.60
N SER A 266 5.36 5.52 23.30
CA SER A 266 4.72 6.17 22.15
C SER A 266 3.37 6.78 22.53
N LYS A 267 2.85 7.64 21.66
CA LYS A 267 1.47 8.14 21.81
C LYS A 267 0.48 7.19 21.14
N GLU A 268 0.46 5.96 21.62
CA GLU A 268 -0.38 4.87 21.15
C GLU A 268 -1.11 4.20 22.32
N ILE A 269 -2.14 3.40 22.00
CA ILE A 269 -2.80 2.54 22.97
C ILE A 269 -2.09 1.18 22.96
N GLU A 270 -1.69 0.69 24.11
CA GLU A 270 -1.36 -0.71 24.31
C GLU A 270 -2.64 -1.49 24.60
N VAL A 271 -2.89 -2.53 23.83
CA VAL A 271 -3.92 -3.53 24.13
C VAL A 271 -3.27 -4.65 24.93
N PHE A 272 -3.90 -5.08 26.01
CA PHE A 272 -3.35 -6.14 26.84
C PHE A 272 -4.44 -7.13 27.28
N GLU A 273 -4.03 -8.35 27.55
CA GLU A 273 -4.88 -9.36 28.15
C GLU A 273 -5.07 -9.09 29.64
N LYS A 274 -6.30 -8.94 30.11
CA LYS A 274 -6.60 -8.56 31.51
C LYS A 274 -6.09 -9.54 32.54
N ALA A 275 -6.09 -10.84 32.23
CA ALA A 275 -5.69 -11.89 33.15
C ALA A 275 -4.18 -11.87 33.44
N THR A 276 -3.37 -11.63 32.43
CA THR A 276 -1.90 -11.73 32.49
C THR A 276 -1.21 -10.37 32.52
N GLY A 277 -1.86 -9.33 32.01
CA GLY A 277 -1.27 -8.01 31.75
C GLY A 277 -0.33 -7.98 30.56
N ALA A 278 -0.20 -9.09 29.82
CA ALA A 278 0.66 -9.20 28.66
C ALA A 278 0.15 -8.32 27.52
N ILE A 279 1.07 -7.63 26.82
CA ILE A 279 0.75 -6.83 25.63
C ILE A 279 0.39 -7.79 24.49
N ILE A 280 -0.66 -7.43 23.77
CA ILE A 280 -1.10 -8.13 22.58
C ILE A 280 -1.39 -7.14 21.46
N TYR A 281 -1.24 -7.62 20.23
CA TYR A 281 -1.50 -6.84 19.01
C TYR A 281 -2.61 -7.51 18.20
N PRO A 282 -3.90 -7.25 18.55
CA PRO A 282 -5.02 -7.74 17.75
C PRO A 282 -5.03 -7.04 16.41
N HIS A 283 -4.86 -7.79 15.32
CA HIS A 283 -4.78 -7.23 13.99
C HIS A 283 -5.35 -8.19 12.95
N PHE A 284 -6.04 -7.66 11.95
CA PHE A 284 -6.45 -8.46 10.81
C PHE A 284 -5.26 -8.66 9.88
N LEU A 285 -4.83 -9.89 9.74
CA LEU A 285 -3.65 -10.26 8.98
C LEU A 285 -3.95 -10.70 7.54
N GLY A 286 -5.14 -10.37 7.03
CA GLY A 286 -5.49 -10.55 5.64
C GLY A 286 -5.13 -9.35 4.76
N SER A 287 -5.32 -9.50 3.44
CA SER A 287 -4.94 -8.51 2.42
C SER A 287 -5.99 -7.42 2.15
N LEU A 288 -7.15 -7.46 2.81
CA LEU A 288 -8.15 -6.40 2.67
C LEU A 288 -7.65 -5.09 3.30
N ILE A 289 -7.94 -4.00 2.61
CA ILE A 289 -7.69 -2.66 3.15
C ILE A 289 -8.63 -2.38 4.33
N THR A 290 -8.15 -1.64 5.31
CA THR A 290 -8.88 -1.37 6.56
C THR A 290 -10.29 -0.82 6.34
N VAL A 291 -10.46 -0.05 5.30
CA VAL A 291 -11.74 0.55 4.92
C VAL A 291 -12.81 -0.45 4.44
N ALA A 292 -12.40 -1.58 3.91
CA ALA A 292 -13.30 -2.65 3.49
C ALA A 292 -13.64 -3.63 4.63
N LEU A 293 -13.07 -3.44 5.82
CA LEU A 293 -13.29 -4.30 6.97
C LEU A 293 -14.53 -3.90 7.77
N PRO A 294 -15.19 -4.83 8.46
CA PRO A 294 -16.20 -4.50 9.46
C PRO A 294 -15.65 -3.52 10.50
N SER A 295 -16.49 -2.59 10.96
CA SER A 295 -16.07 -1.47 11.82
C SER A 295 -15.25 -1.89 13.05
N LEU A 296 -15.58 -3.02 13.70
CA LEU A 296 -14.82 -3.50 14.85
C LEU A 296 -13.41 -3.94 14.48
N VAL A 297 -13.25 -4.64 13.36
CA VAL A 297 -11.94 -5.08 12.86
C VAL A 297 -11.12 -3.87 12.43
N ALA A 298 -11.75 -2.94 11.71
CA ALA A 298 -11.13 -1.69 11.28
C ALA A 298 -10.60 -0.86 12.46
N VAL A 299 -11.32 -0.82 13.60
CA VAL A 299 -10.85 -0.15 14.81
C VAL A 299 -9.54 -0.76 15.31
N PHE A 300 -9.47 -2.09 15.46
CA PHE A 300 -8.24 -2.75 15.92
C PHE A 300 -7.09 -2.51 14.95
N ASN A 301 -7.32 -2.68 13.64
CA ASN A 301 -6.31 -2.41 12.63
C ASN A 301 -5.75 -0.98 12.71
N SER A 302 -6.59 -0.01 13.04
CA SER A 302 -6.19 1.40 13.10
C SER A 302 -5.43 1.79 14.37
N ILE A 303 -5.49 1.00 15.43
CA ILE A 303 -4.90 1.37 16.74
C ILE A 303 -3.73 0.50 17.17
N THR A 304 -3.48 -0.65 16.55
CA THR A 304 -2.44 -1.59 16.98
C THR A 304 -1.17 -1.46 16.15
N LEU A 305 -1.09 -2.17 15.04
CA LEU A 305 0.08 -2.18 14.17
C LEU A 305 -0.06 -1.14 13.05
N ASN A 306 0.95 -1.02 12.19
CA ASN A 306 0.84 -0.18 11.00
C ASN A 306 -0.17 -0.79 10.02
N ASP A 307 -0.91 0.08 9.34
CA ASP A 307 -1.92 -0.31 8.36
C ASP A 307 -1.34 -0.38 6.94
N SER A 308 -2.20 -0.77 6.00
CA SER A 308 -1.85 -0.72 4.58
C SER A 308 -1.57 0.71 4.15
N ILE A 309 -0.45 0.90 3.49
CA ILE A 309 -0.12 2.17 2.87
C ILE A 309 -0.48 2.04 1.40
N TYR A 310 -1.55 2.68 1.02
CA TYR A 310 -1.84 2.91 -0.38
C TYR A 310 -1.41 4.32 -0.73
N PHE A 311 -0.16 4.44 -1.16
CA PHE A 311 0.36 5.75 -1.46
C PHE A 311 1.44 5.66 -2.56
N ASP A 312 1.38 6.60 -3.48
CA ASP A 312 2.36 6.79 -4.54
C ASP A 312 2.94 8.21 -4.41
N PHE A 313 4.23 8.31 -4.08
CA PHE A 313 4.92 9.59 -3.97
C PHE A 313 4.81 10.42 -5.23
N GLY A 314 4.94 9.80 -6.41
CA GLY A 314 4.81 10.48 -7.68
C GLY A 314 3.43 11.08 -7.89
N GLU A 315 2.36 10.40 -7.47
CA GLU A 315 1.02 10.97 -7.51
C GLU A 315 0.85 12.15 -6.54
N LEU A 316 1.45 12.09 -5.35
CA LEU A 316 1.42 13.23 -4.40
C LEU A 316 2.13 14.46 -4.97
N LEU A 317 3.32 14.25 -5.55
CA LEU A 317 4.09 15.31 -6.21
C LEU A 317 3.33 15.88 -7.40
N LEU A 318 2.71 15.01 -8.22
CA LEU A 318 1.90 15.40 -9.36
C LEU A 318 0.72 16.29 -8.93
N ARG A 319 -0.01 15.89 -7.91
CA ARG A 319 -1.14 16.67 -7.36
C ARG A 319 -0.71 18.04 -6.88
N GLN A 320 0.45 18.14 -6.27
CA GLN A 320 0.98 19.42 -5.82
C GLN A 320 1.39 20.31 -7.00
N LYS A 321 1.98 19.74 -8.06
CA LYS A 321 2.31 20.47 -9.29
C LYS A 321 1.06 20.97 -10.02
N ILE A 322 0.05 20.12 -10.20
CA ILE A 322 -1.18 20.49 -10.91
C ILE A 322 -1.91 21.64 -10.22
N LYS A 323 -1.93 21.67 -8.88
CA LYS A 323 -2.54 22.80 -8.13
C LYS A 323 -1.91 24.16 -8.44
N ASN A 324 -0.64 24.15 -8.81
CA ASN A 324 0.14 25.36 -9.04
C ASN A 324 0.18 25.78 -10.51
N HIS A 325 -0.22 24.89 -11.45
CA HIS A 325 -0.06 25.11 -12.88
C HIS A 325 -1.21 24.50 -13.69
N SER A 326 -1.85 25.32 -14.55
CA SER A 326 -2.81 24.87 -15.57
C SER A 326 -2.09 24.53 -16.88
N GLN A 327 -1.17 23.58 -16.89
CA GLN A 327 -0.39 23.23 -18.07
C GLN A 327 -1.04 22.08 -18.86
N GLU A 328 -0.82 22.04 -20.18
CA GLU A 328 -1.24 20.94 -21.06
C GLU A 328 -0.53 19.62 -20.70
N LYS A 329 0.76 19.73 -20.31
CA LYS A 329 1.60 18.62 -19.86
C LYS A 329 2.27 18.95 -18.54
N VAL A 330 2.16 18.06 -17.55
CA VAL A 330 2.88 18.13 -16.26
C VAL A 330 3.75 16.88 -16.12
N VAL A 331 5.04 17.08 -15.89
CA VAL A 331 6.01 15.97 -15.72
C VAL A 331 6.44 15.91 -14.26
N VAL A 332 6.46 14.69 -13.70
CA VAL A 332 7.08 14.39 -12.42
C VAL A 332 8.24 13.45 -12.69
N PRO A 333 9.48 13.87 -12.43
CA PRO A 333 10.66 13.02 -12.59
C PRO A 333 10.62 11.77 -11.71
N ARG A 334 11.53 10.82 -11.93
CA ARG A 334 11.73 9.71 -11.01
C ARG A 334 12.05 10.23 -9.62
N LEU A 335 11.53 9.55 -8.61
CA LEU A 335 11.90 9.80 -7.23
C LEU A 335 12.81 8.68 -6.77
N CYS A 336 14.04 9.02 -6.44
CA CYS A 336 15.10 8.09 -6.07
C CYS A 336 15.59 8.35 -4.65
N PHE A 337 16.33 7.40 -4.09
CA PHE A 337 16.97 7.53 -2.80
C PHE A 337 18.46 7.79 -2.99
N GLU A 338 19.01 8.86 -2.37
CA GLU A 338 20.37 9.37 -2.65
C GLU A 338 21.52 8.35 -2.49
N LYS A 339 21.39 7.40 -1.57
CA LYS A 339 22.50 6.48 -1.23
C LYS A 339 22.48 5.16 -1.96
N VAL A 340 21.38 4.84 -2.60
CA VAL A 340 21.15 3.53 -3.19
C VAL A 340 20.30 3.70 -4.44
N ASP A 341 20.51 2.82 -5.40
CA ASP A 341 19.75 2.81 -6.64
C ASP A 341 18.28 2.34 -6.41
N PHE A 342 17.57 3.05 -5.51
CA PHE A 342 16.15 2.84 -5.23
C PHE A 342 15.31 3.81 -6.03
N ILE A 343 14.45 3.29 -6.88
CA ILE A 343 13.42 4.06 -7.59
C ILE A 343 12.11 3.88 -6.83
N LEU A 344 11.76 4.86 -6.00
CA LEU A 344 10.55 4.87 -5.18
C LEU A 344 9.30 5.25 -5.97
N SER A 345 9.46 6.01 -7.03
CA SER A 345 8.40 6.34 -7.97
C SER A 345 8.97 6.53 -9.37
N ARG A 346 8.32 5.90 -10.33
CA ARG A 346 8.62 6.02 -11.75
C ARG A 346 8.30 7.42 -12.26
N LYS A 347 8.94 7.85 -13.36
CA LYS A 347 8.62 9.10 -14.06
C LYS A 347 7.18 9.07 -14.53
N LYS A 348 6.49 10.20 -14.39
CA LYS A 348 5.09 10.34 -14.75
C LYS A 348 4.86 11.57 -15.61
N TRP A 349 3.94 11.43 -16.56
CA TRP A 349 3.47 12.51 -17.42
C TRP A 349 1.95 12.59 -17.31
N TYR A 350 1.44 13.73 -16.94
CA TYR A 350 0.03 14.03 -16.92
C TYR A 350 -0.30 14.91 -18.12
N LEU A 351 -1.08 14.39 -19.04
CA LEU A 351 -1.24 14.93 -20.38
C LEU A 351 -2.71 15.23 -20.66
N ALA A 352 -2.99 16.41 -21.25
CA ALA A 352 -4.28 16.73 -21.83
C ALA A 352 -4.49 15.96 -23.15
N CYS A 353 -5.70 15.45 -23.37
CA CYS A 353 -6.00 14.62 -24.54
C CYS A 353 -6.47 15.42 -25.77
N GLU A 354 -6.55 16.75 -25.72
CA GLU A 354 -7.11 17.60 -26.79
C GLU A 354 -6.38 17.41 -28.12
N LYS A 355 -5.05 17.41 -28.15
CA LYS A 355 -4.27 17.18 -29.38
C LYS A 355 -4.44 15.73 -29.87
N LEU A 356 -4.48 14.75 -28.97
CA LEU A 356 -4.77 13.35 -29.32
C LEU A 356 -6.18 13.19 -29.90
N HIS A 357 -7.17 13.88 -29.32
CA HIS A 357 -8.54 13.87 -29.88
C HIS A 357 -8.57 14.44 -31.30
N THR A 358 -7.84 15.53 -31.56
CA THR A 358 -7.75 16.14 -32.89
C THR A 358 -7.20 15.13 -33.90
N ILE A 359 -6.05 14.50 -33.62
CA ILE A 359 -5.44 13.47 -34.47
C ILE A 359 -6.43 12.30 -34.70
N LEU A 360 -7.08 11.83 -33.65
CA LEU A 360 -7.97 10.68 -33.71
C LEU A 360 -9.32 10.95 -34.40
N GLN A 361 -9.74 12.21 -34.55
CA GLN A 361 -10.96 12.64 -35.24
C GLN A 361 -10.76 12.90 -36.72
N GLU A 362 -9.54 13.04 -37.21
CA GLU A 362 -9.27 13.24 -38.63
C GLU A 362 -9.85 12.11 -39.49
N ASP A 363 -10.28 12.42 -40.72
CA ASP A 363 -10.80 11.45 -41.66
C ASP A 363 -9.67 10.72 -42.41
N THR A 364 -8.79 10.08 -41.66
CA THR A 364 -7.63 9.35 -42.11
C THR A 364 -7.70 7.87 -41.71
N SER A 365 -6.86 7.02 -42.32
CA SER A 365 -6.79 5.61 -41.96
C SER A 365 -6.23 5.44 -40.51
N MET A 366 -6.57 4.32 -39.85
CA MET A 366 -6.02 4.00 -38.52
C MET A 366 -4.50 3.85 -38.55
N GLY A 367 -3.90 3.44 -39.63
CA GLY A 367 -2.45 3.40 -39.79
C GLY A 367 -1.83 4.79 -39.84
N GLN A 368 -2.48 5.73 -40.53
CA GLN A 368 -2.02 7.12 -40.55
C GLN A 368 -2.12 7.76 -39.15
N LYS A 369 -3.24 7.59 -38.44
CA LYS A 369 -3.41 8.04 -37.06
C LYS A 369 -2.36 7.47 -36.10
N TRP A 370 -1.99 6.20 -36.33
CA TRP A 370 -0.94 5.57 -35.55
C TRP A 370 0.41 6.28 -35.70
N LEU A 371 0.81 6.57 -36.94
CA LEU A 371 2.05 7.31 -37.23
C LEU A 371 2.00 8.72 -36.62
N GLU A 372 0.92 9.45 -36.82
CA GLU A 372 0.77 10.82 -36.28
C GLU A 372 0.79 10.85 -34.74
N VAL A 373 0.25 9.81 -34.07
CA VAL A 373 0.36 9.70 -32.60
C VAL A 373 1.78 9.38 -32.20
N ILE A 374 2.52 8.55 -32.91
CA ILE A 374 3.94 8.28 -32.65
C ILE A 374 4.77 9.57 -32.78
N GLU A 375 4.60 10.31 -33.90
CA GLU A 375 5.26 11.60 -34.12
C GLU A 375 4.96 12.59 -32.98
N TYR A 376 3.69 12.68 -32.54
CA TYR A 376 3.30 13.51 -31.40
C TYR A 376 3.99 13.09 -30.11
N PHE A 377 4.11 11.78 -29.84
CA PHE A 377 4.79 11.28 -28.66
C PHE A 377 6.29 11.58 -28.68
N GLU A 378 6.92 11.51 -29.86
CA GLU A 378 8.34 11.87 -30.03
C GLU A 378 8.56 13.37 -29.84
N GLU A 379 7.72 14.23 -30.42
CA GLU A 379 7.76 15.69 -30.25
C GLU A 379 7.63 16.11 -28.78
N GLU A 380 6.79 15.40 -28.02
CA GLU A 380 6.54 15.67 -26.61
C GLU A 380 7.49 14.91 -25.66
N GLU A 381 8.51 14.22 -26.18
CA GLU A 381 9.45 13.40 -25.40
C GLU A 381 8.74 12.37 -24.49
N LEU A 382 7.67 11.77 -25.01
CA LEU A 382 6.91 10.73 -24.33
C LEU A 382 7.43 9.35 -24.75
N PRO A 383 7.40 8.35 -23.85
CA PRO A 383 7.83 7.00 -24.19
C PRO A 383 6.83 6.31 -25.13
N LEU A 384 7.31 5.46 -26.04
CA LEU A 384 6.47 4.63 -26.93
C LEU A 384 6.00 3.34 -26.24
N SER A 385 6.62 2.98 -25.12
CA SER A 385 6.19 1.90 -24.22
C SER A 385 5.95 2.46 -22.82
N PHE A 386 4.73 2.31 -22.29
CA PHE A 386 4.34 2.96 -21.03
C PHE A 386 3.13 2.27 -20.38
N PHE A 387 2.91 2.60 -19.11
CA PHE A 387 1.63 2.32 -18.46
C PHE A 387 0.72 3.54 -18.53
N VAL A 388 -0.54 3.33 -18.86
CA VAL A 388 -1.58 4.34 -18.75
C VAL A 388 -2.46 4.05 -17.55
N LYS A 389 -2.72 5.08 -16.74
CA LYS A 389 -3.52 4.99 -15.51
C LYS A 389 -4.66 6.02 -15.52
N ASP A 390 -5.73 5.71 -14.82
CA ASP A 390 -6.72 6.72 -14.43
C ASP A 390 -6.15 7.61 -13.33
N PHE A 391 -6.34 8.91 -13.49
CA PHE A 391 -5.94 9.89 -12.51
C PHE A 391 -7.08 10.88 -12.27
N PHE A 392 -7.44 11.06 -11.02
CA PHE A 392 -8.48 11.99 -10.60
C PHE A 392 -7.85 13.17 -9.87
N GLU A 393 -8.03 14.38 -10.37
CA GLU A 393 -7.47 15.60 -9.78
C GLU A 393 -8.00 15.84 -8.37
N SER A 394 -9.27 15.52 -8.14
CA SER A 394 -9.89 15.57 -6.81
C SER A 394 -10.25 14.16 -6.35
N TYR A 395 -9.89 13.84 -5.10
CA TYR A 395 -10.37 12.63 -4.46
C TYR A 395 -11.80 12.83 -3.96
N ASN A 396 -12.68 11.93 -4.38
CA ASN A 396 -13.96 11.66 -3.74
C ASN A 396 -14.08 10.14 -3.54
N GLN A 397 -15.06 9.67 -2.78
CA GLN A 397 -15.27 8.24 -2.53
C GLN A 397 -15.42 7.43 -3.83
N ASP A 398 -16.09 8.00 -4.81
CA ASP A 398 -16.37 7.34 -6.08
C ASP A 398 -15.11 7.21 -6.94
N SER A 399 -14.20 8.18 -6.90
CA SER A 399 -12.98 8.16 -7.73
C SER A 399 -12.02 7.02 -7.36
N GLU A 400 -11.94 6.64 -6.08
CA GLU A 400 -11.08 5.53 -5.64
C GLU A 400 -11.64 4.15 -6.02
N LEU A 401 -12.97 3.99 -5.95
CA LEU A 401 -13.64 2.77 -6.36
C LEU A 401 -13.59 2.56 -7.88
N LEU A 402 -13.41 3.64 -8.64
CA LEU A 402 -13.38 3.63 -10.10
C LEU A 402 -11.97 3.54 -10.70
N LYS A 403 -10.90 3.55 -9.89
CA LYS A 403 -9.53 3.39 -10.40
C LYS A 403 -9.40 2.04 -11.12
N THR A 404 -9.08 2.11 -12.40
CA THR A 404 -8.76 0.94 -13.19
C THR A 404 -7.30 0.51 -12.95
N LYS A 405 -7.02 -0.77 -13.24
CA LYS A 405 -5.63 -1.24 -13.24
C LYS A 405 -4.84 -0.52 -14.33
N PRO A 406 -3.53 -0.27 -14.12
CA PRO A 406 -2.68 0.25 -15.17
C PRO A 406 -2.75 -0.61 -16.41
N LEU A 407 -2.87 0.02 -17.58
CA LEU A 407 -2.84 -0.67 -18.86
C LEU A 407 -1.48 -0.46 -19.50
N TYR A 408 -0.77 -1.55 -19.79
CA TYR A 408 0.48 -1.49 -20.55
C TYR A 408 0.18 -1.22 -22.03
N ILE A 409 0.86 -0.24 -22.59
CA ILE A 409 0.79 0.17 -24.00
C ILE A 409 2.19 0.10 -24.59
N ASN A 410 2.29 -0.49 -25.78
CA ASN A 410 3.49 -0.46 -26.61
C ASN A 410 3.07 -0.11 -28.05
N PHE A 411 3.56 1.00 -28.56
CA PHE A 411 3.23 1.48 -29.92
C PHE A 411 3.92 0.72 -31.05
N GLU A 412 4.81 -0.21 -30.76
CA GLU A 412 5.26 -1.20 -31.76
C GLU A 412 4.15 -2.19 -32.13
N SER A 413 3.14 -2.35 -31.25
CA SER A 413 1.97 -3.18 -31.47
C SER A 413 0.76 -2.36 -31.90
N PHE A 414 0.30 -2.54 -33.14
CA PHE A 414 -0.92 -1.90 -33.62
C PHE A 414 -2.17 -2.26 -32.82
N LEU A 415 -2.22 -3.46 -32.23
CA LEU A 415 -3.32 -3.87 -31.35
C LEU A 415 -3.29 -3.08 -30.04
N SER A 416 -2.11 -2.87 -29.46
CA SER A 416 -1.90 -2.06 -28.29
C SER A 416 -2.29 -0.59 -28.55
N PHE A 417 -1.92 -0.05 -29.71
CA PHE A 417 -2.36 1.27 -30.13
C PHE A 417 -3.89 1.39 -30.20
N LYS A 418 -4.60 0.38 -30.75
CA LYS A 418 -6.08 0.38 -30.76
C LYS A 418 -6.67 0.41 -29.35
N ALA A 419 -6.08 -0.31 -28.41
CA ALA A 419 -6.50 -0.28 -27.00
C ALA A 419 -6.32 1.12 -26.40
N PHE A 420 -5.18 1.76 -26.65
CA PHE A 420 -4.91 3.14 -26.24
C PHE A 420 -5.94 4.12 -26.82
N VAL A 421 -6.25 4.04 -28.13
CA VAL A 421 -7.28 4.89 -28.77
C VAL A 421 -8.64 4.72 -28.09
N GLY A 422 -9.02 3.48 -27.75
CA GLY A 422 -10.27 3.20 -27.04
C GLY A 422 -10.35 3.83 -25.65
N LEU A 423 -9.21 3.99 -25.00
CA LEU A 423 -9.09 4.62 -23.68
C LEU A 423 -9.12 6.15 -23.81
N VAL A 424 -8.28 6.73 -24.69
CA VAL A 424 -8.12 8.19 -24.86
C VAL A 424 -9.42 8.86 -25.27
N LYS A 425 -10.20 8.24 -26.16
CA LYS A 425 -11.50 8.79 -26.63
C LYS A 425 -12.49 9.13 -25.50
N LYS A 426 -12.29 8.57 -24.32
CA LYS A 426 -13.20 8.71 -23.16
C LYS A 426 -12.63 9.62 -22.06
N LYS A 427 -11.46 10.19 -22.26
CA LYS A 427 -10.71 10.91 -21.23
C LYS A 427 -10.32 12.29 -21.71
N ASP A 428 -10.49 13.29 -20.85
CA ASP A 428 -9.96 14.62 -21.09
C ASP A 428 -8.45 14.71 -20.82
N ARG A 429 -8.00 13.85 -19.87
CA ARG A 429 -6.60 13.76 -19.45
C ARG A 429 -6.22 12.33 -19.14
N ILE A 430 -4.94 11.98 -19.32
CA ILE A 430 -4.36 10.68 -19.00
C ILE A 430 -3.11 10.83 -18.15
N LEU A 431 -2.84 9.85 -17.31
CA LEU A 431 -1.58 9.69 -16.60
C LEU A 431 -0.78 8.57 -17.27
N ILE A 432 0.39 8.94 -17.80
CA ILE A 432 1.38 8.04 -18.37
C ILE A 432 2.46 7.79 -17.30
N GLU A 433 2.91 6.56 -17.16
CA GLU A 433 4.01 6.17 -16.28
C GLU A 433 5.01 5.33 -17.06
N GLU A 434 6.30 5.57 -16.85
CA GLU A 434 7.36 4.81 -17.51
C GLU A 434 7.34 3.31 -17.15
N VAL A 435 7.86 2.49 -18.04
CA VAL A 435 8.05 1.05 -17.81
C VAL A 435 9.42 0.82 -17.19
N LEU A 436 9.44 0.30 -15.97
CA LEU A 436 10.64 -0.15 -15.26
C LEU A 436 10.33 -1.44 -14.49
N PRO A 437 11.30 -2.38 -14.42
CA PRO A 437 12.55 -2.41 -15.19
C PRO A 437 12.31 -2.46 -16.69
N GLU A 438 13.26 -1.96 -17.48
CA GLU A 438 13.17 -2.11 -18.93
C GLU A 438 13.22 -3.59 -19.30
N CYS A 439 12.26 -4.03 -20.11
CA CYS A 439 12.29 -5.37 -20.68
C CYS A 439 13.37 -5.39 -21.75
N THR A 440 14.46 -6.11 -21.51
CA THR A 440 15.39 -6.47 -22.59
C THR A 440 14.76 -7.60 -23.38
N ASP A 441 14.78 -7.51 -24.73
CA ASP A 441 14.14 -8.45 -25.67
C ASP A 441 14.76 -9.86 -25.68
N THR A 442 15.31 -10.34 -24.59
CA THR A 442 15.80 -11.72 -24.49
C THR A 442 14.64 -12.61 -24.10
N GLU A 443 14.30 -13.57 -24.96
CA GLU A 443 13.19 -14.54 -24.84
C GLU A 443 13.15 -15.33 -23.51
N THR A 444 14.12 -15.12 -22.64
CA THR A 444 14.32 -15.87 -21.37
C THR A 444 14.12 -15.06 -20.11
N ASP A 445 14.02 -13.72 -20.18
CA ASP A 445 13.96 -12.89 -18.98
C ASP A 445 12.53 -12.78 -18.44
N MET A 446 12.21 -13.64 -17.49
CA MET A 446 10.98 -13.46 -16.69
C MET A 446 11.18 -12.30 -15.72
N ILE A 447 10.30 -11.30 -15.79
CA ILE A 447 10.24 -10.24 -14.79
C ILE A 447 9.73 -10.84 -13.48
N THR A 448 10.56 -10.85 -12.44
CA THR A 448 10.22 -11.38 -11.13
C THR A 448 9.89 -10.25 -10.17
N GLU A 449 8.78 -10.35 -9.46
CA GLU A 449 8.46 -9.45 -8.35
C GLU A 449 8.84 -10.11 -7.04
N LEU A 450 9.68 -9.43 -6.27
CA LEU A 450 10.10 -9.85 -4.93
C LEU A 450 9.23 -9.18 -3.88
N ILE A 451 8.89 -9.91 -2.82
CA ILE A 451 8.26 -9.36 -1.63
C ILE A 451 9.29 -9.37 -0.51
N VAL A 452 9.71 -8.17 -0.12
CA VAL A 452 10.70 -7.96 0.95
C VAL A 452 9.99 -7.41 2.17
N GLU A 453 10.05 -8.12 3.28
CA GLU A 453 9.44 -7.68 4.52
C GLU A 453 10.50 -7.21 5.52
N THR A 454 10.30 -6.01 6.08
CA THR A 454 11.13 -5.47 7.15
C THR A 454 10.43 -5.63 8.50
N ASN A 455 11.21 -6.01 9.51
CA ASN A 455 10.77 -6.10 10.90
C ASN A 455 11.69 -5.21 11.75
N ASP A 456 11.15 -4.12 12.27
CA ASP A 456 11.87 -3.23 13.19
C ASP A 456 11.93 -3.78 14.61
#